data_8f301da62b961162b329ba71b9a28740
#
_entry.id   8f301da62b961162b329ba71b9a28740
#
_cell.length_a   1.000
_cell.length_b   1.000
_cell.length_c   1.000
_cell.angle_alpha   90.00
_cell.angle_beta   90.00
_cell.angle_gamma   90.00
#
_symmetry.space_group_name_H-M   'P 1'
#
loop_
_entity.id
_entity.type
_entity.pdbx_description
1 polymer ?
#
loop_
_entity_poly.entity_id
_entity_poly.type
_entity_poly.pdbx_seq_one_letter_code
_entity_poly.pdbx_strand_id
1 'polypeptide(L)'
;MKVFLAGHRGSKKILKASSYLVKKYLPVQFEINYLNYGTYNYKNLHGCQYINLGNFRKGGVDSWSSYLYKTFQNIDDEFIIFSLDDYFLSKNLNIENFNTLHKALKNNTNFV
;
A
#
# COMPACT_ATOMS: atom_id res chain seq x y z
N MET A 1 -0.25 2.31 -11.90
CA MET A 1 -0.87 2.68 -10.59
C MET A 1 -0.06 2.05 -9.47
N LYS A 2 0.36 2.85 -8.53
CA LYS A 2 1.06 2.37 -7.33
C LYS A 2 0.07 2.13 -6.21
N VAL A 3 0.24 1.02 -5.53
CA VAL A 3 -0.53 0.63 -4.35
C VAL A 3 0.40 0.59 -3.15
N PHE A 4 0.02 1.25 -2.08
CA PHE A 4 0.75 1.26 -0.83
C PHE A 4 -0.09 0.61 0.27
N LEU A 5 0.45 -0.42 0.88
CA LEU A 5 -0.18 -1.17 1.96
C LEU A 5 0.63 -0.97 3.23
N ALA A 6 0.07 -0.21 4.16
CA ALA A 6 0.77 0.18 5.37
C ALA A 6 0.38 -0.70 6.55
N GLY A 7 1.37 -1.05 7.35
CA GLY A 7 1.18 -1.77 8.59
C GLY A 7 2.05 -1.23 9.69
N HIS A 8 1.63 -1.48 10.92
CA HIS A 8 2.36 -1.03 12.10
C HIS A 8 3.45 -2.03 12.52
N ARG A 9 3.09 -3.30 12.50
CA ARG A 9 4.01 -4.42 12.77
C ARG A 9 3.55 -5.61 11.93
N GLY A 10 3.98 -5.66 10.69
CA GLY A 10 3.64 -6.79 9.85
C GLY A 10 4.23 -8.08 10.39
N SER A 11 3.40 -9.09 10.64
CA SER A 11 3.92 -10.44 10.81
C SER A 11 4.20 -11.04 9.44
N LYS A 12 5.19 -11.93 9.37
CA LYS A 12 5.51 -12.65 8.14
C LYS A 12 4.30 -13.37 7.55
N LYS A 13 3.43 -13.91 8.41
CA LYS A 13 2.22 -14.63 7.97
C LYS A 13 1.21 -13.68 7.32
N ILE A 14 0.95 -12.53 7.94
CA ILE A 14 0.04 -11.51 7.39
C ILE A 14 0.56 -11.01 6.05
N LEU A 15 1.83 -10.65 5.98
CA LEU A 15 2.42 -10.13 4.74
C LEU A 15 2.42 -11.16 3.61
N LYS A 16 2.69 -12.41 3.90
CA LYS A 16 2.62 -13.48 2.89
C LYS A 16 1.21 -13.70 2.38
N ALA A 17 0.22 -13.76 3.27
CA ALA A 17 -1.17 -13.94 2.89
C ALA A 17 -1.68 -12.72 2.09
N SER A 18 -1.42 -11.52 2.59
CA SER A 18 -1.79 -10.28 1.93
C SER A 18 -1.16 -10.17 0.54
N SER A 19 0.14 -10.40 0.42
CA SER A 19 0.85 -10.28 -0.86
C SER A 19 0.38 -11.32 -1.89
N TYR A 20 0.06 -12.52 -1.46
CA TYR A 20 -0.56 -13.52 -2.32
C TYR A 20 -1.90 -13.02 -2.87
N LEU A 21 -2.78 -12.49 -2.01
CA LEU A 21 -4.11 -12.06 -2.40
C LEU A 21 -4.08 -10.82 -3.29
N VAL A 22 -3.25 -9.85 -2.99
CA VAL A 22 -3.16 -8.65 -3.85
C VAL A 22 -2.62 -9.00 -5.24
N LYS A 23 -1.66 -9.90 -5.32
CA LYS A 23 -1.16 -10.37 -6.62
C LYS A 23 -2.18 -11.23 -7.37
N LYS A 24 -3.03 -11.94 -6.66
CA LYS A 24 -4.09 -12.75 -7.26
C LYS A 24 -5.23 -11.88 -7.81
N TYR A 25 -5.61 -10.82 -7.10
CA TYR A 25 -6.85 -10.09 -7.36
C TYR A 25 -6.67 -8.71 -7.97
N LEU A 26 -5.50 -8.09 -7.85
CA LEU A 26 -5.22 -6.83 -8.52
C LEU A 26 -4.60 -7.05 -9.90
N PRO A 27 -4.82 -6.12 -10.85
CA PRO A 27 -4.16 -6.18 -12.15
C PRO A 27 -2.64 -6.25 -12.05
N VAL A 28 -2.01 -7.00 -12.94
CA VAL A 28 -0.55 -7.23 -12.95
C VAL A 28 0.24 -5.93 -13.08
N GLN A 29 -0.29 -4.93 -13.73
CA GLN A 29 0.35 -3.64 -13.92
C GLN A 29 0.37 -2.76 -12.65
N PHE A 30 -0.34 -3.15 -11.60
CA PHE A 30 -0.30 -2.43 -10.33
C PHE A 30 0.99 -2.76 -9.60
N GLU A 31 1.75 -1.74 -9.24
CA GLU A 31 2.95 -1.87 -8.43
C GLU A 31 2.58 -1.89 -6.95
N ILE A 32 2.87 -2.97 -6.26
CA ILE A 32 2.48 -3.18 -4.87
C ILE A 32 3.67 -2.90 -3.95
N ASN A 33 3.48 -1.99 -3.01
CA ASN A 33 4.50 -1.57 -2.06
C ASN A 33 3.97 -1.73 -0.64
N TYR A 34 4.64 -2.53 0.17
CA TYR A 34 4.37 -2.64 1.60
C TYR A 34 5.21 -1.61 2.34
N LEU A 35 4.54 -0.82 3.19
CA LEU A 35 5.18 0.15 4.07
C LEU A 35 5.05 -0.35 5.51
N ASN A 36 6.15 -0.73 6.10
CA ASN A 36 6.09 -1.34 7.41
C ASN A 36 7.30 -0.95 8.27
N TYR A 37 7.22 -1.28 9.53
CA TYR A 37 8.28 -1.03 10.50
C TYR A 37 8.86 -2.31 11.02
N GLY A 38 10.06 -2.25 11.52
CA GLY A 38 10.67 -3.35 12.23
C GLY A 38 12.15 -3.53 11.88
N THR A 39 12.73 -4.57 12.45
CA THR A 39 14.13 -4.91 12.26
C THR A 39 14.38 -5.78 11.03
N TYR A 40 13.34 -6.29 10.41
CA TYR A 40 13.44 -7.22 9.29
C TYR A 40 12.97 -6.59 8.00
N ASN A 41 13.71 -6.88 6.92
CA ASN A 41 13.27 -6.62 5.55
C ASN A 41 12.73 -7.93 4.99
N TYR A 42 11.42 -8.00 4.81
CA TYR A 42 10.79 -9.19 4.25
C TYR A 42 11.07 -9.28 2.76
N LYS A 43 11.47 -10.46 2.31
CA LYS A 43 11.70 -10.79 0.91
C LYS A 43 10.69 -11.84 0.46
N ASN A 44 10.58 -12.05 -0.84
CA ASN A 44 9.69 -13.06 -1.42
C ASN A 44 8.20 -12.85 -1.09
N LEU A 45 7.76 -11.60 -1.18
CA LEU A 45 6.36 -11.23 -1.03
C LEU A 45 5.63 -11.27 -2.39
N HIS A 46 5.74 -12.37 -3.12
CA HIS A 46 5.06 -12.60 -4.40
C HIS A 46 5.31 -11.47 -5.43
N GLY A 47 6.52 -10.92 -5.44
CA GLY A 47 6.88 -9.82 -6.34
C GLY A 47 6.46 -8.43 -5.87
N CYS A 48 5.90 -8.31 -4.68
CA CYS A 48 5.65 -7.02 -4.04
C CYS A 48 6.94 -6.43 -3.47
N GLN A 49 7.03 -5.11 -3.46
CA GLN A 49 8.13 -4.42 -2.81
C GLN A 49 7.86 -4.24 -1.32
N TYR A 50 8.92 -4.23 -0.53
CA TYR A 50 8.85 -3.97 0.90
C TYR A 50 9.73 -2.77 1.23
N ILE A 51 9.12 -1.74 1.82
CA ILE A 51 9.80 -0.53 2.24
C ILE A 51 9.80 -0.49 3.76
N ASN A 52 10.97 -0.63 4.36
CA ASN A 52 11.13 -0.52 5.81
C ASN A 52 11.23 0.96 6.18
N LEU A 53 10.28 1.43 6.98
CA LEU A 53 10.23 2.82 7.44
C LEU A 53 11.08 3.06 8.69
N GLY A 54 11.74 2.04 9.20
CA GLY A 54 12.61 2.14 10.37
C GLY A 54 12.02 1.54 11.64
N ASN A 55 12.66 1.80 12.77
CA ASN A 55 12.24 1.28 14.05
C ASN A 55 11.36 2.27 14.80
N PHE A 56 10.21 1.77 15.25
CA PHE A 56 9.33 2.48 16.15
C PHE A 56 9.81 2.34 17.59
N ARG A 57 10.59 3.25 18.06
CA ARG A 57 10.97 3.22 19.49
C ARG A 57 10.21 4.22 20.34
N LYS A 58 9.84 5.33 19.78
CA LYS A 58 9.15 6.41 20.49
C LYS A 58 8.24 7.13 19.53
N GLY A 59 7.08 7.54 19.99
CA GLY A 59 6.26 8.49 19.26
C GLY A 59 4.91 7.99 18.77
N GLY A 60 4.61 6.71 18.91
CA GLY A 60 3.27 6.20 18.62
C GLY A 60 2.74 6.62 17.24
N VAL A 61 1.50 7.10 17.24
CA VAL A 61 0.75 7.46 16.02
C VAL A 61 1.42 8.60 15.24
N ASP A 62 1.99 9.57 15.92
CA ASP A 62 2.59 10.74 15.28
C ASP A 62 3.81 10.36 14.44
N SER A 63 4.63 9.43 14.95
CA SER A 63 5.79 8.94 14.22
C SER A 63 5.37 8.17 12.96
N TRP A 64 4.33 7.36 13.03
CA TRP A 64 3.80 6.63 11.90
C TRP A 64 3.30 7.59 10.80
N SER A 65 2.50 8.56 11.18
CA SER A 65 2.00 9.59 10.26
C SER A 65 3.14 10.39 9.61
N SER A 66 4.15 10.75 10.39
CA SER A 66 5.31 11.49 9.90
C SER A 66 6.09 10.70 8.85
N TYR A 67 6.28 9.40 9.07
CA TYR A 67 6.98 8.54 8.12
C TYR A 67 6.17 8.32 6.84
N LEU A 68 4.86 8.13 6.95
CA LEU A 68 3.99 8.05 5.79
C LEU A 68 4.02 9.35 4.98
N TYR A 69 3.94 10.48 5.65
CA TYR A 69 4.01 11.79 5.01
C TYR A 69 5.31 11.95 4.21
N LYS A 70 6.45 11.66 4.82
CA LYS A 70 7.75 11.72 4.14
C LYS A 70 7.81 10.78 2.93
N THR A 71 7.28 9.59 3.07
CA THR A 71 7.22 8.62 1.96
C THR A 71 6.41 9.17 0.80
N PHE A 72 5.23 9.71 1.09
CA PHE A 72 4.34 10.20 0.04
C PHE A 72 4.82 11.51 -0.60
N GLN A 73 5.59 12.32 0.11
CA GLN A 73 6.21 13.52 -0.47
C GLN A 73 7.15 13.20 -1.63
N ASN A 74 7.73 12.02 -1.67
CA ASN A 74 8.69 11.61 -2.69
C ASN A 74 8.04 10.83 -3.85
N ILE A 75 6.70 10.77 -3.88
CA ILE A 75 5.95 10.09 -4.93
C ILE A 75 5.43 11.14 -5.92
N ASP A 76 5.82 10.97 -7.20
CA ASP A 76 5.42 11.88 -8.27
C ASP A 76 4.08 11.47 -8.91
N ASP A 77 3.51 10.35 -8.52
CA ASP A 77 2.25 9.88 -9.06
C ASP A 77 1.09 10.80 -8.65
N GLU A 78 0.27 11.18 -9.61
CA GLU A 78 -0.92 12.02 -9.36
C GLU A 78 -1.93 11.30 -8.45
N PHE A 79 -2.07 9.99 -8.63
CA PHE A 79 -2.98 9.15 -7.83
C PHE A 79 -2.28 7.89 -7.37
N ILE A 80 -2.57 7.50 -6.15
CA ILE A 80 -2.14 6.24 -5.55
C ILE A 80 -3.33 5.55 -4.89
N ILE A 81 -3.22 4.25 -4.69
CA ILE A 81 -4.11 3.50 -3.82
C ILE A 81 -3.39 3.31 -2.48
N PHE A 82 -4.05 3.65 -1.40
CA PHE A 82 -3.55 3.45 -0.05
C PHE A 82 -4.52 2.60 0.76
N SER A 83 -4.00 1.59 1.44
CA SER A 83 -4.78 0.73 2.33
C SER A 83 -3.90 0.19 3.45
N LEU A 84 -4.49 -0.59 4.34
CA LEU A 84 -3.77 -1.29 5.39
C LEU A 84 -3.42 -2.72 4.94
N ASP A 85 -2.33 -3.25 5.46
CA ASP A 85 -1.80 -4.56 5.06
C ASP A 85 -2.62 -5.75 5.58
N ASP A 86 -3.48 -5.54 6.56
CA ASP A 86 -4.38 -6.53 7.14
C ASP A 86 -5.79 -6.54 6.52
N TYR A 87 -6.04 -5.72 5.51
CA TYR A 87 -7.25 -5.79 4.71
C TYR A 87 -7.05 -6.74 3.53
N PHE A 88 -7.61 -7.93 3.65
CA PHE A 88 -7.44 -8.97 2.64
C PHE A 88 -8.48 -8.87 1.53
N LEU A 89 -8.00 -8.89 0.30
CA LEU A 89 -8.87 -8.96 -0.86
C LEU A 89 -9.49 -10.36 -0.97
N SER A 90 -10.78 -10.40 -1.30
CA SER A 90 -11.54 -11.64 -1.43
C SER A 90 -11.98 -11.96 -2.87
N LYS A 91 -11.87 -11.00 -3.77
CA LYS A 91 -12.25 -11.16 -5.18
C LYS A 91 -11.51 -10.17 -6.08
N ASN A 92 -11.55 -10.42 -7.38
CA ASN A 92 -10.95 -9.53 -8.37
C ASN A 92 -11.47 -8.10 -8.28
N LEU A 93 -10.57 -7.16 -8.48
CA LEU A 93 -10.94 -5.76 -8.66
C LEU A 93 -11.85 -5.62 -9.88
N ASN A 94 -12.96 -4.92 -9.72
CA ASN A 94 -13.79 -4.52 -10.86
C ASN A 94 -13.10 -3.38 -11.59
N ILE A 95 -12.43 -3.73 -12.70
CA ILE A 95 -11.63 -2.77 -13.48
C ILE A 95 -12.51 -1.65 -14.05
N GLU A 96 -13.70 -1.97 -14.48
CA GLU A 96 -14.62 -1.00 -15.07
C GLU A 96 -15.02 0.06 -14.05
N ASN A 97 -15.42 -0.36 -12.86
CA ASN A 97 -15.73 0.55 -11.75
C ASN A 97 -14.51 1.35 -11.31
N PHE A 98 -13.35 0.72 -11.24
CA PHE A 98 -12.10 1.40 -10.90
C PHE A 98 -11.76 2.48 -11.93
N ASN A 99 -11.82 2.18 -13.20
CA ASN A 99 -11.54 3.14 -14.27
C ASN A 99 -12.53 4.30 -14.26
N THR A 100 -13.80 4.05 -14.00
CA THR A 100 -14.82 5.08 -13.85
C THR A 100 -14.50 6.03 -12.70
N LEU A 101 -14.14 5.49 -11.54
CA LEU A 101 -13.73 6.28 -10.37
C LEU A 101 -12.46 7.09 -10.68
N HIS A 102 -11.45 6.46 -11.24
CA HIS A 102 -10.19 7.13 -11.58
C HIS A 102 -10.40 8.30 -12.54
N LYS A 103 -11.23 8.09 -13.56
CA LYS A 103 -11.60 9.16 -14.51
C LYS A 103 -12.35 10.30 -13.82
N ALA A 104 -13.28 9.99 -12.92
CA ALA A 104 -14.00 10.98 -12.15
C ALA A 104 -13.07 11.81 -11.26
N LEU A 105 -12.10 11.19 -10.60
CA LEU A 105 -11.09 11.88 -9.80
C LEU A 105 -10.21 12.80 -10.64
N LYS A 106 -9.81 12.37 -11.83
CA LYS A 106 -9.03 13.21 -12.74
C LYS A 106 -9.77 14.44 -13.23
N ASN A 107 -11.08 14.32 -13.44
CA ASN A 107 -11.92 15.37 -14.03
C ASN A 107 -12.56 16.27 -12.96
N ASN A 108 -12.46 15.95 -11.69
CA ASN A 108 -13.10 16.68 -10.61
C ASN A 108 -12.10 17.02 -9.50
N THR A 109 -11.61 18.26 -9.55
CA THR A 109 -10.64 18.77 -8.56
C THR A 109 -11.23 18.99 -7.18
N ASN A 110 -12.54 18.82 -6.99
CA ASN A 110 -13.21 18.96 -5.70
C ASN A 110 -13.30 17.64 -4.91
N PHE A 111 -12.84 16.52 -5.48
CA PHE A 111 -12.64 15.29 -4.72
C PHE A 111 -11.37 15.44 -3.87
N VAL A 112 -11.58 15.57 -2.61
CA VAL A 112 -10.49 15.62 -1.64
C VAL A 112 -10.53 14.38 -0.77
#